data_925600be826a29325d36b0f0ba1d2572
#
_entry.id   925600be826a29325d36b0f0ba1d2572
#
_cell.length_a   1.000
_cell.length_b   1.000
_cell.length_c   1.000
_cell.angle_alpha   90.00
_cell.angle_beta   90.00
_cell.angle_gamma   90.00
#
_symmetry.space_group_name_H-M   'P 1'
#
loop_
_entity.id
_entity.type
_entity.pdbx_description
1 polymer ?
#
loop_
_entity_poly.entity_id
_entity_poly.type
_entity_poly.pdbx_seq_one_letter_code
_entity_poly.pdbx_strand_id
1 'polypeptide(L)'
;MEASKFTEKIYGPYGDAWKVIKILAQANDDNPALSDVLTHYMSEIDKFAQKYEGNEFAKLLYKMLLKADDTIMEINRNEAKQKTEADK
;
A
#
# COMPACT_ATOMS: atom_id res chain seq x y z
N MET A 1 21.92 -0.36 16.65
CA MET A 1 21.22 0.90 16.32
C MET A 1 20.55 1.44 17.56
N GLU A 2 20.73 2.73 17.85
CA GLU A 2 20.06 3.37 18.99
C GLU A 2 18.54 3.41 18.78
N ALA A 3 17.78 3.37 19.88
CA ALA A 3 16.32 3.36 19.80
C ALA A 3 15.75 4.56 19.03
N SER A 4 16.32 5.75 19.23
CA SER A 4 15.87 6.95 18.52
C SER A 4 16.11 6.86 17.02
N LYS A 5 17.25 6.31 16.60
CA LYS A 5 17.56 6.11 15.19
C LYS A 5 16.70 5.03 14.59
N PHE A 6 16.39 3.97 15.34
CA PHE A 6 15.49 2.93 14.88
C PHE A 6 14.11 3.52 14.59
N THR A 7 13.58 4.32 15.51
CA THR A 7 12.28 4.97 15.33
C THR A 7 12.30 5.86 14.08
N GLU A 8 13.35 6.65 13.90
CA GLU A 8 13.44 7.57 12.77
C GLU A 8 13.58 6.84 11.43
N LYS A 9 14.48 5.83 11.37
CA LYS A 9 14.84 5.18 10.10
C LYS A 9 13.93 4.04 9.71
N ILE A 10 13.27 3.42 10.66
CA ILE A 10 12.45 2.22 10.42
C ILE A 10 10.97 2.51 10.65
N TYR A 11 10.62 2.95 11.86
CA TYR A 11 9.21 3.16 12.20
C TYR A 11 8.58 4.29 11.40
N GLY A 12 9.34 5.39 11.18
CA GLY A 12 8.84 6.51 10.38
C GLY A 12 8.39 6.09 8.98
N PRO A 13 9.31 5.49 8.19
CA PRO A 13 8.92 4.97 6.86
C PRO A 13 7.82 3.92 6.94
N TYR A 14 7.87 3.00 7.91
CA TYR A 14 6.86 1.96 8.06
C TYR A 14 5.48 2.57 8.29
N GLY A 15 5.36 3.54 9.19
CA GLY A 15 4.10 4.20 9.48
C GLY A 15 3.54 4.95 8.28
N ASP A 16 4.40 5.63 7.53
CA ASP A 16 3.96 6.34 6.33
C ASP A 16 3.56 5.37 5.22
N ALA A 17 4.26 4.24 5.08
CA ALA A 17 3.87 3.21 4.12
C ALA A 17 2.49 2.64 4.44
N TRP A 18 2.18 2.44 5.72
CA TRP A 18 0.85 1.99 6.14
C TRP A 18 -0.23 3.00 5.73
N LYS A 19 0.04 4.29 5.89
CA LYS A 19 -0.90 5.33 5.47
C LYS A 19 -1.15 5.30 3.96
N VAL A 20 -0.10 5.03 3.18
CA VAL A 20 -0.23 4.89 1.73
C VAL A 20 -1.06 3.66 1.38
N ILE A 21 -0.78 2.52 2.00
CA ILE A 21 -1.52 1.27 1.76
C ILE A 21 -3.01 1.43 2.06
N LYS A 22 -3.36 2.20 3.09
CA LYS A 22 -4.77 2.39 3.46
C LYS A 22 -5.60 3.03 2.35
N ILE A 23 -4.98 3.74 1.43
CA ILE A 23 -5.66 4.28 0.26
C ILE A 23 -6.31 3.16 -0.55
N LEU A 24 -5.68 1.98 -0.57
CA LEU A 24 -6.16 0.82 -1.31
C LEU A 24 -7.36 0.12 -0.66
N ALA A 25 -7.82 0.59 0.50
CA ALA A 25 -9.00 0.00 1.14
C ALA A 25 -10.24 0.02 0.23
N GLN A 26 -10.28 0.96 -0.72
CA GLN A 26 -11.38 1.09 -1.67
C GLN A 26 -11.05 0.49 -3.05
N ALA A 27 -9.88 -0.15 -3.19
CA ALA A 27 -9.45 -0.69 -4.47
C ALA A 27 -10.10 -2.05 -4.72
N ASN A 28 -11.17 -2.05 -5.49
CA ASN A 28 -11.81 -3.29 -5.98
C ASN A 28 -12.39 -3.03 -7.37
N ASP A 29 -12.63 -4.11 -8.11
CA ASP A 29 -13.08 -4.02 -9.50
C ASP A 29 -14.46 -3.38 -9.64
N ASP A 30 -15.28 -3.41 -8.59
CA ASP A 30 -16.63 -2.87 -8.61
C ASP A 30 -16.70 -1.39 -8.24
N ASN A 31 -15.58 -0.81 -7.82
CA ASN A 31 -15.54 0.60 -7.45
C ASN A 31 -15.49 1.48 -8.70
N PRO A 32 -16.51 2.33 -8.96
CA PRO A 32 -16.49 3.19 -10.13
C PRO A 32 -15.38 4.23 -10.12
N ALA A 33 -14.82 4.52 -8.95
CA ALA A 33 -13.70 5.46 -8.80
C ALA A 33 -12.34 4.74 -8.71
N LEU A 34 -12.25 3.47 -9.10
CA LEU A 34 -11.02 2.69 -8.98
C LEU A 34 -9.83 3.37 -9.64
N SER A 35 -10.03 3.94 -10.83
CA SER A 35 -8.96 4.64 -11.53
C SER A 35 -8.40 5.81 -10.70
N ASP A 36 -9.27 6.57 -10.06
CA ASP A 36 -8.87 7.70 -9.20
C ASP A 36 -8.14 7.20 -7.96
N VAL A 37 -8.61 6.11 -7.37
CA VAL A 37 -7.95 5.51 -6.19
C VAL A 37 -6.53 5.10 -6.54
N LEU A 38 -6.34 4.41 -7.66
CA LEU A 38 -5.02 3.93 -8.08
C LEU A 38 -4.10 5.10 -8.45
N THR A 39 -4.63 6.14 -9.10
CA THR A 39 -3.86 7.33 -9.43
C THR A 39 -3.39 8.03 -8.16
N HIS A 40 -4.27 8.19 -7.18
CA HIS A 40 -3.91 8.78 -5.90
C HIS A 40 -2.86 7.94 -5.18
N TYR A 41 -3.02 6.62 -5.19
CA TYR A 41 -2.05 5.70 -4.59
C TYR A 41 -0.66 5.88 -5.19
N MET A 42 -0.56 5.92 -6.52
CA MET A 42 0.74 6.09 -7.20
C MET A 42 1.37 7.44 -6.89
N SER A 43 0.56 8.50 -6.80
CA SER A 43 1.05 9.82 -6.41
C SER A 43 1.64 9.81 -4.99
N GLU A 44 0.97 9.13 -4.06
CA GLU A 44 1.45 9.04 -2.69
C GLU A 44 2.70 8.18 -2.56
N ILE A 45 2.85 7.14 -3.40
CA ILE A 45 4.09 6.35 -3.47
C ILE A 45 5.27 7.25 -3.88
N ASP A 46 5.07 8.12 -4.87
CA ASP A 46 6.12 9.04 -5.32
C ASP A 46 6.53 10.00 -4.21
N LYS A 47 5.57 10.55 -3.48
CA LYS A 47 5.83 11.42 -2.33
C LYS A 47 6.60 10.69 -1.24
N PHE A 48 6.23 9.44 -0.97
CA PHE A 48 6.92 8.61 -0.01
C PHE A 48 8.38 8.41 -0.39
N ALA A 49 8.63 8.09 -1.66
CA ALA A 49 9.99 7.87 -2.17
C ALA A 49 10.84 9.13 -2.03
N GLN A 50 10.26 10.29 -2.32
CA GLN A 50 10.98 11.56 -2.19
C GLN A 50 11.29 11.91 -0.74
N LYS A 51 10.31 11.69 0.16
CA LYS A 51 10.47 11.99 1.58
C LYS A 51 11.59 11.19 2.22
N TYR A 52 11.75 9.94 1.82
CA TYR A 52 12.72 9.02 2.42
C TYR A 52 13.87 8.69 1.48
N GLU A 53 14.22 9.59 0.58
CA GLU A 53 15.36 9.41 -0.31
C GLU A 53 16.62 9.07 0.49
N GLY A 54 17.33 8.02 0.10
CA GLY A 54 18.52 7.56 0.78
C GLY A 54 18.28 6.60 1.94
N ASN A 55 17.02 6.36 2.33
CA ASN A 55 16.69 5.41 3.38
C ASN A 55 16.52 4.01 2.78
N GLU A 56 17.37 3.06 3.19
CA GLU A 56 17.35 1.71 2.62
C GLU A 56 16.09 0.93 2.97
N PHE A 57 15.57 1.10 4.19
CA PHE A 57 14.33 0.43 4.59
C PHE A 57 13.14 0.98 3.79
N ALA A 58 13.13 2.29 3.53
CA ALA A 58 12.10 2.90 2.70
C ALA A 58 12.14 2.38 1.27
N LYS A 59 13.32 2.07 0.74
CA LYS A 59 13.45 1.45 -0.59
C LYS A 59 12.77 0.09 -0.64
N LEU A 60 12.94 -0.72 0.41
CA LEU A 60 12.26 -2.01 0.53
C LEU A 60 10.74 -1.82 0.55
N LEU A 61 10.26 -0.88 1.34
CA LEU A 61 8.83 -0.57 1.43
C LEU A 61 8.29 -0.04 0.11
N TYR A 62 9.07 0.78 -0.59
CA TYR A 62 8.69 1.29 -1.92
C TYR A 62 8.42 0.14 -2.90
N LYS A 63 9.30 -0.85 -2.93
CA LYS A 63 9.11 -2.03 -3.78
C LYS A 63 7.85 -2.81 -3.40
N MET A 64 7.59 -2.93 -2.10
CA MET A 64 6.38 -3.56 -1.62
C MET A 64 5.14 -2.78 -2.06
N LEU A 65 5.16 -1.46 -1.94
CA LEU A 65 4.03 -0.61 -2.31
C LEU A 65 3.70 -0.72 -3.79
N LEU A 66 4.71 -0.88 -4.66
CA LEU A 66 4.48 -1.03 -6.09
C LEU A 66 3.75 -2.32 -6.46
N LYS A 67 3.78 -3.33 -5.60
CA LYS A 67 3.08 -4.60 -5.81
C LYS A 67 1.82 -4.74 -4.96
N ALA A 68 1.67 -3.91 -3.94
CA ALA A 68 0.58 -4.05 -2.99
C ALA A 68 -0.79 -3.86 -3.65
N ASP A 69 -0.90 -2.99 -4.64
CA ASP A 69 -2.17 -2.75 -5.34
C ASP A 69 -2.67 -4.03 -6.03
N ASP A 70 -1.80 -4.70 -6.79
CA ASP A 70 -2.16 -5.95 -7.45
C ASP A 70 -2.55 -7.04 -6.44
N THR A 71 -1.77 -7.17 -5.37
CA THR A 71 -2.00 -8.18 -4.34
C THR A 71 -3.32 -7.94 -3.62
N ILE A 72 -3.60 -6.70 -3.25
CA ILE A 72 -4.85 -6.35 -2.55
C ILE A 72 -6.05 -6.56 -3.45
N MET A 73 -5.94 -6.21 -4.73
CA MET A 73 -7.02 -6.46 -5.68
C MET A 73 -7.28 -7.96 -5.85
N GLU A 74 -6.23 -8.77 -5.87
CA GLU A 74 -6.38 -10.22 -5.95
C GLU A 74 -7.07 -10.77 -4.69
N ILE A 75 -6.71 -10.27 -3.50
CA ILE A 75 -7.38 -10.65 -2.25
C ILE A 75 -8.86 -10.33 -2.34
N ASN A 76 -9.20 -9.13 -2.80
CA ASN A 76 -10.60 -8.70 -2.91
C ASN A 76 -11.38 -9.59 -3.89
N ARG A 77 -10.78 -9.97 -5.02
CA ARG A 77 -11.41 -10.88 -5.98
C ARG A 77 -11.67 -12.25 -5.36
N ASN A 78 -10.69 -12.77 -4.62
CA ASN A 78 -10.82 -14.08 -3.98
C ASN A 78 -11.90 -14.07 -2.90
N GLU A 79 -12.01 -13.01 -2.11
CA GLU A 79 -13.08 -12.86 -1.14
C GLU A 79 -14.45 -12.81 -1.78
N ALA A 80 -14.59 -12.09 -2.89
CA ALA A 80 -15.84 -12.01 -3.63
C ALA A 80 -16.26 -13.38 -4.16
N LYS A 81 -15.30 -14.17 -4.68
CA LYS A 81 -15.56 -15.54 -5.15
C LYS A 81 -16.00 -16.44 -4.00
N GLN A 82 -15.35 -16.35 -2.84
CA GLN A 82 -15.71 -17.15 -1.67
C GLN A 82 -17.13 -16.85 -1.20
N LYS A 83 -17.53 -15.57 -1.19
CA LYS A 83 -18.90 -15.19 -0.84
C LYS A 83 -19.91 -15.77 -1.81
N THR A 84 -19.62 -15.71 -3.11
CA THR A 84 -20.49 -16.25 -4.14
C THR A 84 -20.64 -17.77 -4.00
N GLU A 85 -19.56 -18.48 -3.70
CA GLU A 85 -19.57 -19.92 -3.51
C GLU A 85 -20.32 -20.32 -2.23
N ALA A 86 -20.18 -19.52 -1.18
CA ALA A 86 -20.86 -19.77 0.11
C ALA A 86 -22.38 -19.62 0.01
N ASP A 87 -22.85 -18.77 -0.90
CA ASP A 87 -24.29 -18.53 -1.12
C ASP A 87 -24.95 -19.60 -1.96
N LYS A 88 -24.17 -20.54 -2.47
CA LYS A 88 -24.70 -21.70 -3.20
C LYS A 88 -24.92 -22.86 -2.26
#